data_6a30e7576fdb3991fd87e24c90f5717b
#
_entry.id   6a30e7576fdb3991fd87e24c90f5717b
#
_cell.length_a   1.000
_cell.length_b   1.000
_cell.length_c   1.000
_cell.angle_alpha   90.00
_cell.angle_beta   90.00
_cell.angle_gamma   90.00
#
_symmetry.space_group_name_H-M   'P 1'
#
loop_
_entity.id
_entity.type
_entity.pdbx_description
1 polymer ?
#
loop_
_entity_poly.entity_id
_entity_poly.type
_entity_poly.pdbx_seq_one_letter_code
_entity_poly.pdbx_strand_id
1 'polypeptide(L)'
;MLQNNYQEETFAEEDVIELIDDECHLILYNDDGNTFDHVIDTVVEVCHHTFEQAEQCAIIVHFKGKCDVKTGSYEYLEPLCTALLDAGLSAQIEN
;
A
#
# COMPACT_ATOMS: atom_id res chain seq x y z
N MET A 1 -5.13 2.28 36.42
CA MET A 1 -4.83 2.81 36.02
C MET A 1 -4.81 3.09 35.39
N LEU A 2 -4.91 2.72 35.37
CA LEU A 2 -4.78 3.17 34.78
C LEU A 2 -4.72 3.70 34.10
N GLN A 3 -4.77 3.52 34.16
CA GLN A 3 -4.61 4.13 33.54
C GLN A 3 -4.32 4.66 32.86
N ASN A 4 -4.17 4.51 33.36
CA ASN A 4 -3.80 5.18 32.67
C ASN A 4 -3.54 5.38 31.85
N ASN A 5 -3.60 5.15 32.09
CA ASN A 5 -3.23 5.50 31.33
C ASN A 5 -3.38 5.76 30.47
N TYR A 6 -3.55 5.80 30.64
CA TYR A 6 -3.56 6.26 29.78
C TYR A 6 -3.54 6.95 29.17
N GLN A 7 -3.67 7.07 29.48
CA GLN A 7 -3.50 7.86 29.03
C GLN A 7 -3.24 8.10 28.26
N GLU A 8 -3.08 8.03 28.72
CA GLU A 8 -2.60 8.19 28.05
C GLU A 8 -2.92 8.04 27.00
N GLU A 9 -3.11 7.83 27.10
CA GLU A 9 -3.36 7.67 26.11
C GLU A 9 -4.16 8.16 25.34
N THR A 10 -4.59 8.71 25.53
CA THR A 10 -5.59 9.23 25.08
C THR A 10 -5.57 9.97 23.88
N PHE A 11 -4.67 10.73 23.67
CA PHE A 11 -4.53 11.32 22.47
C PHE A 11 -4.95 10.45 21.43
N ALA A 12 -4.76 9.48 21.73
CA ALA A 12 -4.77 8.56 20.78
C ALA A 12 -6.07 8.20 20.20
N GLU A 13 -7.13 8.38 20.87
CA GLU A 13 -8.40 7.97 20.34
C GLU A 13 -8.81 8.76 19.12
N GLU A 14 -8.63 10.05 19.16
CA GLU A 14 -8.94 10.87 18.02
C GLU A 14 -8.07 10.53 16.85
N ASP A 15 -6.79 10.33 17.13
CA ASP A 15 -5.86 10.02 16.06
C ASP A 15 -6.20 8.70 15.39
N VAL A 16 -6.63 7.74 16.19
CA VAL A 16 -6.99 6.45 15.64
C VAL A 16 -8.22 6.58 14.75
N ILE A 17 -9.19 7.36 15.17
CA ILE A 17 -10.39 7.55 14.38
C ILE A 17 -10.05 8.22 13.06
N GLU A 18 -9.19 9.23 13.10
CA GLU A 18 -8.78 9.89 11.88
C GLU A 18 -8.08 8.94 10.94
N LEU A 19 -7.20 8.12 11.49
CA LEU A 19 -6.49 7.16 10.65
C LEU A 19 -7.44 6.19 9.99
N ILE A 20 -8.46 5.75 10.70
CA ILE A 20 -9.44 4.85 10.12
C ILE A 20 -10.21 5.54 9.02
N ASP A 21 -10.61 6.78 9.25
CA ASP A 21 -11.35 7.53 8.24
C ASP A 21 -10.52 7.81 7.02
N ASP A 22 -9.19 7.94 7.20
CA ASP A 22 -8.29 8.27 6.11
C ASP A 22 -7.63 7.05 5.49
N GLU A 23 -8.03 5.88 5.93
CA GLU A 23 -7.39 4.67 5.43
C GLU A 23 -7.71 4.45 3.96
N CYS A 24 -6.67 4.33 3.18
CA CYS A 24 -6.78 4.11 1.75
C CYS A 24 -5.95 2.90 1.37
N HIS A 25 -6.11 2.47 0.15
CA HIS A 25 -5.41 1.30 -0.38
C HIS A 25 -4.72 1.66 -1.67
N LEU A 26 -3.47 1.26 -1.77
CA LEU A 26 -2.71 1.42 -3.00
C LEU A 26 -2.91 0.15 -3.81
N ILE A 27 -3.59 0.27 -4.93
CA ILE A 27 -3.98 -0.87 -5.75
C ILE A 27 -3.10 -0.91 -6.98
N LEU A 28 -2.47 -2.05 -7.20
CA LEU A 28 -1.68 -2.30 -8.40
C LEU A 28 -2.57 -3.03 -9.39
N TYR A 29 -2.61 -2.52 -10.63
CA TYR A 29 -3.47 -3.09 -11.67
C TYR A 29 -2.64 -3.81 -12.71
N ASN A 30 -3.23 -4.80 -13.34
CA ASN A 30 -2.57 -5.54 -14.40
C ASN A 30 -2.31 -4.65 -15.59
N ASP A 31 -1.20 -4.91 -16.25
CA ASP A 31 -0.71 -4.07 -17.32
C ASP A 31 0.18 -4.95 -18.19
N ASP A 32 -0.16 -5.10 -19.45
CA ASP A 32 0.55 -6.02 -20.33
C ASP A 32 1.92 -5.53 -20.73
N GLY A 33 2.27 -4.29 -20.40
CA GLY A 33 3.53 -3.73 -20.82
C GLY A 33 4.71 -4.03 -19.92
N ASN A 34 4.48 -4.70 -18.79
CA ASN A 34 5.53 -4.95 -17.81
C ASN A 34 5.80 -6.43 -17.62
N THR A 35 7.09 -6.77 -17.44
CA THR A 35 7.45 -8.13 -17.14
C THR A 35 7.16 -8.43 -15.67
N PHE A 36 7.04 -9.72 -15.36
CA PHE A 36 6.87 -10.17 -13.98
C PHE A 36 8.01 -9.66 -13.11
N ASP A 37 9.24 -9.81 -13.62
CA ASP A 37 10.42 -9.43 -12.84
C ASP A 37 10.41 -7.94 -12.54
N HIS A 38 10.04 -7.13 -13.51
CA HIS A 38 10.00 -5.68 -13.30
C HIS A 38 8.96 -5.31 -12.25
N VAL A 39 7.79 -5.95 -12.30
CA VAL A 39 6.74 -5.69 -11.32
C VAL A 39 7.22 -6.07 -9.92
N ILE A 40 7.82 -7.26 -9.79
CA ILE A 40 8.30 -7.73 -8.51
C ILE A 40 9.37 -6.79 -7.95
N ASP A 41 10.35 -6.45 -8.77
CA ASP A 41 11.45 -5.59 -8.32
C ASP A 41 10.93 -4.23 -7.88
N THR A 42 9.98 -3.67 -8.62
CA THR A 42 9.44 -2.37 -8.31
C THR A 42 8.65 -2.40 -7.00
N VAL A 43 7.84 -3.43 -6.81
CA VAL A 43 7.04 -3.54 -5.58
C VAL A 43 7.94 -3.74 -4.37
N VAL A 44 9.00 -4.54 -4.51
CA VAL A 44 9.97 -4.71 -3.43
C VAL A 44 10.58 -3.37 -3.07
N GLU A 45 11.01 -2.62 -4.06
CA GLU A 45 11.74 -1.39 -3.81
C GLU A 45 10.83 -0.28 -3.31
N VAL A 46 9.67 -0.10 -3.92
CA VAL A 46 8.79 1.01 -3.61
C VAL A 46 7.94 0.75 -2.38
N CYS A 47 7.38 -0.44 -2.29
CA CYS A 47 6.43 -0.76 -1.22
C CYS A 47 7.06 -1.52 -0.07
N HIS A 48 8.36 -1.79 -0.16
CA HIS A 48 9.11 -2.46 0.90
C HIS A 48 8.58 -3.87 1.18
N HIS A 49 8.10 -4.54 0.16
CA HIS A 49 7.70 -5.94 0.27
C HIS A 49 8.92 -6.82 0.29
N THR A 50 8.82 -7.98 0.91
CA THR A 50 9.81 -9.02 0.68
C THR A 50 9.64 -9.52 -0.74
N PHE A 51 10.63 -10.25 -1.24
CA PHE A 51 10.52 -10.82 -2.57
C PHE A 51 9.28 -11.70 -2.68
N GLU A 52 9.05 -12.53 -1.65
CA GLU A 52 7.90 -13.44 -1.68
C GLU A 52 6.58 -12.71 -1.69
N GLN A 53 6.47 -11.62 -0.93
CA GLN A 53 5.25 -10.83 -0.92
C GLN A 53 5.02 -10.18 -2.27
N ALA A 54 6.07 -9.63 -2.87
CA ALA A 54 5.96 -8.98 -4.17
C ALA A 54 5.62 -9.99 -5.25
N GLU A 55 6.19 -11.18 -5.17
CA GLU A 55 5.88 -12.24 -6.12
C GLU A 55 4.42 -12.62 -6.03
N GLN A 56 3.90 -12.77 -4.81
CA GLN A 56 2.49 -13.07 -4.62
C GLN A 56 1.62 -11.98 -5.22
N CYS A 57 1.98 -10.72 -5.00
CA CYS A 57 1.22 -9.60 -5.58
C CYS A 57 1.23 -9.68 -7.10
N ALA A 58 2.37 -9.96 -7.69
CA ALA A 58 2.47 -10.02 -9.14
C ALA A 58 1.60 -11.14 -9.70
N ILE A 59 1.55 -12.27 -9.01
CA ILE A 59 0.71 -13.39 -9.41
C ILE A 59 -0.76 -13.00 -9.32
N ILE A 60 -1.16 -12.37 -8.22
CA ILE A 60 -2.54 -11.97 -8.02
C ILE A 60 -2.96 -10.97 -9.09
N VAL A 61 -2.10 -10.00 -9.37
CA VAL A 61 -2.39 -8.99 -10.39
C VAL A 61 -2.57 -9.67 -11.75
N HIS A 62 -1.70 -10.62 -12.06
CA HIS A 62 -1.77 -11.28 -13.35
C HIS A 62 -3.08 -12.05 -13.53
N PHE A 63 -3.49 -12.77 -12.49
CA PHE A 63 -4.66 -13.65 -12.61
C PHE A 63 -5.97 -12.99 -12.23
N LYS A 64 -5.94 -12.01 -11.33
CA LYS A 64 -7.18 -11.37 -10.85
C LYS A 64 -7.33 -9.93 -11.31
N GLY A 65 -6.31 -9.36 -11.91
CA GLY A 65 -6.40 -8.03 -12.46
C GLY A 65 -5.92 -6.92 -11.55
N LYS A 66 -5.87 -7.15 -10.25
CA LYS A 66 -5.42 -6.11 -9.32
C LYS A 66 -5.04 -6.73 -7.99
N CYS A 67 -4.26 -5.99 -7.22
CA CYS A 67 -3.83 -6.42 -5.89
C CYS A 67 -3.58 -5.19 -5.02
N ASP A 68 -4.00 -5.28 -3.76
CA ASP A 68 -3.73 -4.24 -2.76
C ASP A 68 -2.30 -4.44 -2.29
N VAL A 69 -1.41 -3.48 -2.58
CA VAL A 69 -0.01 -3.63 -2.22
C VAL A 69 0.37 -2.87 -0.97
N LYS A 70 -0.46 -1.92 -0.53
CA LYS A 70 -0.14 -1.16 0.67
C LYS A 70 -1.40 -0.46 1.17
N THR A 71 -1.50 -0.29 2.48
CA THR A 71 -2.63 0.38 3.09
C THR A 71 -2.10 1.49 3.99
N GLY A 72 -2.80 2.60 4.03
CA GLY A 72 -2.40 3.71 4.88
C GLY A 72 -3.16 4.96 4.50
N SER A 73 -2.70 6.10 5.02
CA SER A 73 -3.32 7.37 4.69
C SER A 73 -3.00 7.74 3.24
N TYR A 74 -3.83 8.60 2.68
CA TYR A 74 -3.60 9.08 1.34
C TYR A 74 -2.21 9.72 1.21
N GLU A 75 -1.83 10.51 2.21
CA GLU A 75 -0.56 11.20 2.18
C GLU A 75 0.62 10.24 2.21
N TYR A 76 0.47 9.15 2.95
CA TYR A 76 1.50 8.14 2.99
C TYR A 76 1.61 7.41 1.66
N LEU A 77 0.48 7.11 1.04
CA LEU A 77 0.46 6.30 -0.17
C LEU A 77 0.79 7.08 -1.43
N GLU A 78 0.57 8.39 -1.42
CA GLU A 78 0.72 9.18 -2.63
C GLU A 78 2.11 9.08 -3.24
N PRO A 79 3.20 9.28 -2.48
CA PRO A 79 4.52 9.14 -3.08
C PRO A 79 4.81 7.73 -3.56
N LEU A 80 4.25 6.72 -2.90
CA LEU A 80 4.43 5.35 -3.35
C LEU A 80 3.73 5.13 -4.68
N CYS A 81 2.50 5.65 -4.80
CA CYS A 81 1.75 5.54 -6.03
C CYS A 81 2.49 6.22 -7.19
N THR A 82 3.00 7.43 -6.92
CA THR A 82 3.77 8.16 -7.92
C THR A 82 4.98 7.35 -8.36
N ALA A 83 5.68 6.74 -7.41
CA ALA A 83 6.86 5.95 -7.75
C ALA A 83 6.50 4.73 -8.60
N LEU A 84 5.38 4.09 -8.31
CA LEU A 84 4.93 2.96 -9.15
C LEU A 84 4.62 3.43 -10.57
N LEU A 85 3.91 4.55 -10.67
CA LEU A 85 3.57 5.10 -11.98
C LEU A 85 4.81 5.52 -12.75
N ASP A 86 5.78 6.12 -12.06
CA ASP A 86 7.02 6.54 -12.70
C ASP A 86 7.81 5.34 -13.20
N ALA A 87 7.65 4.20 -12.57
CA ALA A 87 8.32 2.97 -13.00
C ALA A 87 7.57 2.28 -14.14
N GLY A 88 6.45 2.85 -14.58
CA GLY A 88 5.68 2.29 -15.69
C GLY A 88 4.60 1.33 -15.28
N LEU A 89 4.35 1.16 -14.00
CA LEU A 89 3.28 0.30 -13.53
C LEU A 89 1.97 1.08 -13.50
N SER A 90 0.86 0.36 -13.42
CA SER A 90 -0.47 0.95 -13.32
C SER A 90 -0.95 0.83 -11.88
N ALA A 91 -1.18 1.96 -11.24
CA ALA A 91 -1.53 1.96 -9.82
C ALA A 91 -2.47 3.10 -9.51
N GLN A 92 -3.25 2.94 -8.44
CA GLN A 92 -4.23 3.94 -8.06
C GLN A 92 -4.51 3.82 -6.58
N ILE A 93 -4.75 4.95 -5.93
CA ILE A 93 -5.13 4.95 -4.52
C ILE A 93 -6.65 4.93 -4.45
N GLU A 94 -7.18 4.01 -3.66
CA GLU A 94 -8.64 3.83 -3.52
C GLU A 94 -9.01 3.80 -2.04
N ASN A 95 -10.22 4.22 -1.76
CA ASN A 95 -10.74 4.16 -0.40
C ASN A 95 -11.26 2.79 -0.02
#